data_84ac5468c99fea342e8e9faafa05f090
#
_entry.id   84ac5468c99fea342e8e9faafa05f090
#
_cell.length_a   1.000
_cell.length_b   1.000
_cell.length_c   1.000
_cell.angle_alpha   90.00
_cell.angle_beta   90.00
_cell.angle_gamma   90.00
#
_symmetry.space_group_name_H-M   'P 1'
#
loop_
_entity.id
_entity.type
_entity.pdbx_description
1 polymer ?
#
loop_
_entity_poly.entity_id
_entity_poly.type
_entity_poly.pdbx_seq_one_letter_code
_entity_poly.pdbx_strand_id
1 'polypeptide(L)'
;MQISITPFTVHKRVALTISRGTSAQSTNLWVRVQADGIEGWGEATAFSVGTHRETTEQLMAELTALTPQLTDFHPLERQRLAPVLAKLSTAARAALDVALHDWLGKQAQLPLWQLWGLDRDRIGPTAVTVGINSPAKAVRRLQQWQAQLPDLQSVKIKLGSPAGLQADQAMMTALLTEIPAGIKVSIDANGGWDLAMAIAMADWLAARGVTYLEQPLPAALDTQLGQLSARSPLPIFVDESCFTAVDVVRLAGQVHGINIKLMKAGGLSEALRMIHTARACGLDIMFGCYSDSAISNTALAHLAPLADHLDLDSHLNLIDDPFHGATMQAGCLIPQDAPGLGLTHHELPHC
;
A
#
# COMPACT_ATOMS: atom_id res chain seq x y z
N MET A 1 22.76 -17.54 -4.67
CA MET A 1 22.52 -16.53 -3.62
C MET A 1 22.14 -17.19 -2.30
N GLN A 2 22.40 -16.52 -1.17
CA GLN A 2 21.93 -16.97 0.15
C GLN A 2 20.66 -16.19 0.51
N ILE A 3 19.72 -16.83 1.20
CA ILE A 3 18.46 -16.22 1.64
C ILE A 3 18.27 -16.52 3.12
N SER A 4 17.94 -15.48 3.89
CA SER A 4 17.49 -15.59 5.27
C SER A 4 16.12 -14.95 5.43
N ILE A 5 15.29 -15.57 6.28
CA ILE A 5 13.92 -15.16 6.53
C ILE A 5 13.75 -15.01 8.05
N THR A 6 13.28 -13.86 8.50
CA THR A 6 13.14 -13.58 9.92
C THR A 6 11.76 -12.99 10.20
N PRO A 7 10.96 -13.57 11.11
CA PRO A 7 9.73 -12.97 11.56
C PRO A 7 10.03 -11.78 12.48
N PHE A 8 9.24 -10.72 12.36
CA PHE A 8 9.26 -9.58 13.26
C PHE A 8 7.85 -9.06 13.48
N THR A 9 7.58 -8.64 14.70
CA THR A 9 6.27 -8.08 15.06
C THR A 9 6.41 -6.59 15.26
N VAL A 10 5.50 -5.85 14.62
CA VAL A 10 5.41 -4.39 14.75
C VAL A 10 4.07 -4.00 15.37
N HIS A 11 4.07 -2.97 16.18
CA HIS A 11 2.91 -2.48 16.92
C HIS A 11 2.52 -1.09 16.41
N LYS A 12 1.21 -0.90 16.25
CA LYS A 12 0.66 0.40 15.85
C LYS A 12 0.51 1.31 17.06
N ARG A 13 0.93 2.55 16.94
CA ARG A 13 0.68 3.60 17.94
C ARG A 13 -0.82 3.79 18.19
N VAL A 14 -1.61 3.74 17.13
CA VAL A 14 -3.08 3.75 17.19
C VAL A 14 -3.61 2.61 16.33
N ALA A 15 -4.39 1.73 16.94
CA ALA A 15 -5.04 0.62 16.22
C ALA A 15 -5.90 1.15 15.07
N LEU A 16 -5.85 0.48 13.92
CA LEU A 16 -6.60 0.84 12.73
C LEU A 16 -7.86 -0.02 12.60
N THR A 17 -9.00 0.63 12.50
CA THR A 17 -10.30 -0.02 12.23
C THR A 17 -10.77 0.31 10.81
N ILE A 18 -11.12 -0.74 10.07
CA ILE A 18 -11.73 -0.67 8.73
C ILE A 18 -13.07 -1.44 8.76
N SER A 19 -13.80 -1.50 7.66
CA SER A 19 -15.09 -2.21 7.55
C SER A 19 -15.01 -3.68 8.03
N ARG A 20 -13.84 -4.33 7.89
CA ARG A 20 -13.60 -5.76 8.19
C ARG A 20 -13.02 -6.05 9.57
N GLY A 21 -12.69 -5.06 10.38
CA GLY A 21 -12.15 -5.27 11.73
C GLY A 21 -11.08 -4.29 12.16
N THR A 22 -10.45 -4.57 13.31
CA THR A 22 -9.43 -3.73 13.93
C THR A 22 -8.11 -4.48 14.08
N SER A 23 -7.01 -3.82 13.74
CA SER A 23 -5.65 -4.35 13.87
C SER A 23 -4.77 -3.38 14.66
N ALA A 24 -4.11 -3.89 15.70
CA ALA A 24 -3.17 -3.15 16.55
C ALA A 24 -1.71 -3.53 16.33
N GLN A 25 -1.44 -4.69 15.73
CA GLN A 25 -0.10 -5.21 15.45
C GLN A 25 -0.12 -6.07 14.19
N SER A 26 1.07 -6.35 13.65
CA SER A 26 1.28 -7.30 12.55
C SER A 26 2.59 -8.03 12.76
N THR A 27 2.60 -9.34 12.47
CA THR A 27 3.85 -10.12 12.37
C THR A 27 4.16 -10.30 10.90
N ASN A 28 5.20 -9.65 10.46
CA ASN A 28 5.68 -9.65 9.09
C ASN A 28 6.96 -10.50 8.99
N LEU A 29 7.40 -10.79 7.78
CA LEU A 29 8.65 -11.48 7.52
C LEU A 29 9.56 -10.52 6.75
N TRP A 30 10.78 -10.27 7.23
CA TRP A 30 11.77 -9.73 6.34
C TRP A 30 12.53 -10.86 5.64
N VAL A 31 12.87 -10.61 4.39
CA VAL A 31 13.68 -11.49 3.55
C VAL A 31 14.96 -10.76 3.20
N ARG A 32 16.10 -11.39 3.46
CA ARG A 32 17.41 -10.89 3.07
C ARG A 32 18.02 -11.81 2.03
N VAL A 33 18.36 -11.25 0.89
CA VAL A 33 19.11 -11.90 -0.20
C VAL A 33 20.55 -11.44 -0.14
N GLN A 34 21.50 -12.38 -0.18
CA GLN A 34 22.95 -12.08 -0.17
C GLN A 34 23.63 -12.75 -1.36
N ALA A 35 24.40 -11.97 -2.12
CA ALA A 35 25.26 -12.42 -3.20
C ALA A 35 26.39 -11.39 -3.41
N ASP A 36 27.58 -11.82 -3.79
CA ASP A 36 28.75 -10.98 -4.12
C ASP A 36 29.10 -9.94 -3.03
N GLY A 37 28.87 -10.28 -1.77
CA GLY A 37 29.12 -9.38 -0.64
C GLY A 37 28.07 -8.27 -0.46
N ILE A 38 27.02 -8.26 -1.27
CA ILE A 38 25.91 -7.31 -1.22
C ILE A 38 24.67 -8.00 -0.65
N GLU A 39 23.89 -7.26 0.14
CA GLU A 39 22.61 -7.73 0.65
C GLU A 39 21.45 -6.85 0.16
N GLY A 40 20.32 -7.49 -0.14
CA GLY A 40 19.07 -6.82 -0.46
C GLY A 40 17.96 -7.24 0.51
N TRP A 41 17.08 -6.31 0.85
CA TRP A 41 16.02 -6.46 1.83
C TRP A 41 14.63 -6.39 1.19
N GLY A 42 13.74 -7.24 1.66
CA GLY A 42 12.33 -7.21 1.29
C GLY A 42 11.45 -7.66 2.44
N GLU A 43 10.16 -7.45 2.33
CA GLU A 43 9.17 -7.72 3.36
C GLU A 43 7.96 -8.45 2.80
N ALA A 44 7.47 -9.45 3.54
CA ALA A 44 6.16 -10.05 3.34
C ALA A 44 5.24 -9.71 4.52
N THR A 45 4.13 -9.06 4.24
CA THR A 45 3.08 -8.75 5.21
C THR A 45 1.87 -9.63 4.94
N ALA A 46 1.42 -10.38 5.93
CA ALA A 46 0.19 -11.16 5.86
C ALA A 46 -1.03 -10.25 5.66
N PHE A 47 -1.94 -10.65 4.78
CA PHE A 47 -3.15 -9.88 4.52
C PHE A 47 -4.37 -10.74 4.17
N SER A 48 -5.55 -10.14 4.26
CA SER A 48 -6.82 -10.80 3.90
C SER A 48 -7.72 -9.83 3.15
N VAL A 49 -8.21 -10.26 1.97
CA VAL A 49 -9.07 -9.48 1.09
C VAL A 49 -10.12 -10.40 0.45
N GLY A 50 -11.39 -10.17 0.74
CA GLY A 50 -12.47 -11.05 0.26
C GLY A 50 -12.26 -12.49 0.72
N THR A 51 -12.14 -13.42 -0.23
CA THR A 51 -11.81 -14.84 0.01
C THR A 51 -10.31 -15.13 0.01
N HIS A 52 -9.48 -14.18 -0.44
CA HIS A 52 -8.03 -14.32 -0.48
C HIS A 52 -7.45 -14.07 0.92
N ARG A 53 -6.64 -15.00 1.40
CA ARG A 53 -6.00 -14.90 2.72
C ARG A 53 -4.59 -15.50 2.67
N GLU A 54 -3.63 -14.71 3.10
CA GLU A 54 -2.24 -15.13 3.31
C GLU A 54 -1.90 -14.91 4.79
N THR A 55 -1.41 -15.96 5.47
CA THR A 55 -0.99 -15.87 6.89
C THR A 55 0.52 -15.88 7.00
N THR A 56 1.05 -15.32 8.08
CA THR A 56 2.50 -15.28 8.33
C THR A 56 3.12 -16.68 8.34
N GLU A 57 2.43 -17.66 8.91
CA GLU A 57 2.88 -19.07 8.97
C GLU A 57 2.96 -19.68 7.56
N GLN A 58 1.95 -19.41 6.71
CA GLN A 58 1.95 -19.87 5.32
C GLN A 58 3.11 -19.23 4.55
N LEU A 59 3.29 -17.90 4.65
CA LEU A 59 4.37 -17.17 4.00
C LEU A 59 5.74 -17.69 4.41
N MET A 60 5.95 -17.95 5.72
CA MET A 60 7.18 -18.52 6.24
C MET A 60 7.44 -19.92 5.67
N ALA A 61 6.41 -20.77 5.63
CA ALA A 61 6.53 -22.13 5.10
C ALA A 61 6.90 -22.12 3.61
N GLU A 62 6.22 -21.31 2.80
CA GLU A 62 6.47 -21.18 1.36
C GLU A 62 7.89 -20.68 1.07
N LEU A 63 8.32 -19.60 1.73
CA LEU A 63 9.66 -19.04 1.57
C LEU A 63 10.75 -20.02 2.01
N THR A 64 10.55 -20.71 3.16
CA THR A 64 11.50 -21.72 3.65
C THR A 64 11.63 -22.89 2.69
N ALA A 65 10.51 -23.40 2.17
CA ALA A 65 10.51 -24.51 1.22
C ALA A 65 11.17 -24.17 -0.13
N LEU A 66 11.10 -22.90 -0.54
CA LEU A 66 11.70 -22.44 -1.79
C LEU A 66 13.21 -22.13 -1.66
N THR A 67 13.67 -21.72 -0.49
CA THR A 67 15.06 -21.26 -0.25
C THR A 67 16.13 -22.19 -0.83
N PRO A 68 16.09 -23.54 -0.66
CA PRO A 68 17.10 -24.42 -1.24
C PRO A 68 17.19 -24.34 -2.77
N GLN A 69 16.05 -24.12 -3.45
CA GLN A 69 16.02 -24.02 -4.91
C GLN A 69 16.63 -22.70 -5.42
N LEU A 70 16.67 -21.66 -4.56
CA LEU A 70 17.18 -20.34 -4.92
C LEU A 70 18.70 -20.22 -4.78
N THR A 71 19.37 -21.15 -4.09
CA THR A 71 20.84 -21.12 -3.89
C THR A 71 21.61 -21.21 -5.20
N ASP A 72 21.07 -21.90 -6.20
CA ASP A 72 21.70 -22.10 -7.51
C ASP A 72 21.51 -20.91 -8.47
N PHE A 73 20.75 -19.88 -8.06
CA PHE A 73 20.53 -18.70 -8.88
C PHE A 73 21.36 -17.51 -8.40
N HIS A 74 21.73 -16.66 -9.36
CA HIS A 74 22.25 -15.32 -9.11
C HIS A 74 21.14 -14.29 -9.15
N PRO A 75 21.15 -13.17 -8.34
CA PRO A 75 20.14 -12.15 -8.36
C PRO A 75 19.88 -11.50 -9.73
N LEU A 76 20.88 -11.50 -10.63
CA LEU A 76 20.74 -10.99 -12.01
C LEU A 76 19.96 -11.93 -12.93
N GLU A 77 19.74 -13.19 -12.56
CA GLU A 77 19.05 -14.19 -13.41
C GLU A 77 17.52 -14.08 -13.30
N ARG A 78 17.00 -12.85 -13.27
CA ARG A 78 15.59 -12.56 -12.97
C ARG A 78 14.60 -13.29 -13.88
N GLN A 79 14.91 -13.39 -15.18
CA GLN A 79 14.06 -14.11 -16.11
C GLN A 79 13.97 -15.61 -15.79
N ARG A 80 15.05 -16.22 -15.32
CA ARG A 80 15.08 -17.62 -14.87
C ARG A 80 14.39 -17.80 -13.52
N LEU A 81 14.47 -16.79 -12.63
CA LEU A 81 13.82 -16.78 -11.32
C LEU A 81 12.30 -16.59 -11.42
N ALA A 82 11.80 -15.83 -12.40
CA ALA A 82 10.40 -15.48 -12.49
C ALA A 82 9.42 -16.69 -12.43
N PRO A 83 9.61 -17.81 -13.17
CA PRO A 83 8.72 -18.96 -13.07
C PRO A 83 8.84 -19.71 -11.72
N VAL A 84 9.96 -19.58 -11.02
CA VAL A 84 10.15 -20.16 -9.68
C VAL A 84 9.40 -19.32 -8.65
N LEU A 85 9.54 -18.00 -8.70
CA LEU A 85 8.86 -17.08 -7.81
C LEU A 85 7.34 -17.04 -8.03
N ALA A 86 6.88 -17.30 -9.26
CA ALA A 86 5.46 -17.35 -9.59
C ALA A 86 4.66 -18.44 -8.85
N LYS A 87 5.35 -19.40 -8.24
CA LYS A 87 4.73 -20.47 -7.44
C LYS A 87 4.36 -20.02 -6.01
N LEU A 88 4.92 -18.90 -5.57
CA LEU A 88 4.67 -18.34 -4.24
C LEU A 88 3.34 -17.57 -4.23
N SER A 89 2.75 -17.49 -3.04
CA SER A 89 1.74 -16.48 -2.73
C SER A 89 2.26 -15.06 -2.99
N THR A 90 1.36 -14.10 -3.15
CA THR A 90 1.75 -12.78 -3.64
C THR A 90 2.64 -12.04 -2.66
N ALA A 91 2.37 -12.09 -1.34
CA ALA A 91 3.22 -11.42 -0.36
C ALA A 91 4.60 -12.09 -0.22
N ALA A 92 4.69 -13.42 -0.27
CA ALA A 92 5.98 -14.12 -0.27
C ALA A 92 6.81 -13.77 -1.51
N ARG A 93 6.17 -13.69 -2.68
CA ARG A 93 6.81 -13.23 -3.91
C ARG A 93 7.27 -11.78 -3.81
N ALA A 94 6.45 -10.89 -3.23
CA ALA A 94 6.79 -9.48 -3.05
C ALA A 94 8.08 -9.32 -2.24
N ALA A 95 8.24 -10.07 -1.15
CA ALA A 95 9.43 -10.00 -0.33
C ALA A 95 10.72 -10.33 -1.12
N LEU A 96 10.71 -11.41 -1.89
CA LEU A 96 11.86 -11.79 -2.71
C LEU A 96 12.10 -10.81 -3.85
N ASP A 97 11.04 -10.38 -4.54
CA ASP A 97 11.16 -9.44 -5.66
C ASP A 97 11.72 -8.08 -5.21
N VAL A 98 11.25 -7.56 -4.07
CA VAL A 98 11.77 -6.31 -3.48
C VAL A 98 13.23 -6.47 -3.06
N ALA A 99 13.59 -7.58 -2.38
CA ALA A 99 14.97 -7.85 -1.98
C ALA A 99 15.93 -7.94 -3.18
N LEU A 100 15.48 -8.56 -4.27
CA LEU A 100 16.26 -8.64 -5.52
C LEU A 100 16.43 -7.27 -6.19
N HIS A 101 15.44 -6.37 -6.10
CA HIS A 101 15.58 -4.99 -6.59
C HIS A 101 16.52 -4.16 -5.71
N ASP A 102 16.42 -4.29 -4.39
CA ASP A 102 17.32 -3.63 -3.46
C ASP A 102 18.78 -4.06 -3.72
N TRP A 103 19.00 -5.38 -3.86
CA TRP A 103 20.32 -5.92 -4.24
C TRP A 103 20.82 -5.32 -5.57
N LEU A 104 19.96 -5.29 -6.60
CA LEU A 104 20.31 -4.75 -7.92
C LEU A 104 20.68 -3.26 -7.86
N GLY A 105 19.93 -2.45 -7.14
CA GLY A 105 20.23 -1.03 -6.96
C GLY A 105 21.56 -0.81 -6.23
N LYS A 106 21.86 -1.62 -5.20
CA LYS A 106 23.14 -1.59 -4.48
C LYS A 106 24.29 -2.06 -5.36
N GLN A 107 24.11 -3.09 -6.18
CA GLN A 107 25.09 -3.54 -7.17
C GLN A 107 25.37 -2.44 -8.20
N ALA A 108 24.35 -1.75 -8.65
CA ALA A 108 24.48 -0.64 -9.61
C ALA A 108 24.98 0.67 -8.98
N GLN A 109 25.07 0.75 -7.63
CA GLN A 109 25.40 1.96 -6.87
C GLN A 109 24.43 3.12 -7.12
N LEU A 110 23.14 2.80 -7.37
CA LEU A 110 22.08 3.77 -7.64
C LEU A 110 20.84 3.48 -6.76
N PRO A 111 20.14 4.53 -6.29
CA PRO A 111 18.80 4.35 -5.74
C PRO A 111 17.85 3.86 -6.83
N LEU A 112 16.78 3.10 -6.45
CA LEU A 112 15.92 2.46 -7.43
C LEU A 112 15.19 3.47 -8.33
N TRP A 113 14.75 4.63 -7.80
CA TRP A 113 14.10 5.66 -8.62
C TRP A 113 15.02 6.15 -9.75
N GLN A 114 16.33 6.30 -9.47
CA GLN A 114 17.30 6.71 -10.48
C GLN A 114 17.62 5.58 -11.45
N LEU A 115 17.69 4.33 -10.97
CA LEU A 115 17.88 3.15 -11.82
C LEU A 115 16.78 3.01 -12.86
N TRP A 116 15.54 3.43 -12.53
CA TRP A 116 14.41 3.46 -13.44
C TRP A 116 14.27 4.77 -14.22
N GLY A 117 15.17 5.73 -14.06
CA GLY A 117 15.14 7.02 -14.75
C GLY A 117 13.96 7.90 -14.34
N LEU A 118 13.48 7.77 -13.10
CA LEU A 118 12.33 8.52 -12.58
C LEU A 118 12.78 9.87 -12.00
N ASP A 119 11.88 10.82 -12.05
CA ASP A 119 12.06 12.16 -11.51
C ASP A 119 11.45 12.24 -10.09
N ARG A 120 12.30 12.26 -9.06
CA ARG A 120 11.89 12.29 -7.65
C ARG A 120 11.09 13.54 -7.28
N ASP A 121 11.29 14.65 -7.98
CA ASP A 121 10.55 15.89 -7.71
C ASP A 121 9.07 15.80 -8.11
N ARG A 122 8.68 14.76 -8.82
CA ARG A 122 7.29 14.45 -9.16
C ARG A 122 6.53 13.66 -8.10
N ILE A 123 7.16 13.30 -6.98
CA ILE A 123 6.49 12.60 -5.88
C ILE A 123 5.45 13.54 -5.26
N GLY A 124 4.18 13.13 -5.36
CA GLY A 124 3.07 13.84 -4.73
C GLY A 124 2.96 13.57 -3.22
N PRO A 125 2.07 14.31 -2.53
CA PRO A 125 1.85 14.10 -1.11
C PRO A 125 1.21 12.73 -0.84
N THR A 126 1.67 12.05 0.24
CA THR A 126 1.02 10.84 0.74
C THR A 126 -0.11 11.19 1.70
N ALA A 127 -1.20 10.46 1.63
CA ALA A 127 -2.28 10.57 2.60
C ALA A 127 -1.90 9.91 3.93
N VAL A 128 -2.52 10.38 5.01
CA VAL A 128 -2.54 9.67 6.29
C VAL A 128 -3.94 9.15 6.58
N THR A 129 -4.02 8.00 7.21
CA THR A 129 -5.29 7.28 7.40
C THR A 129 -5.93 7.58 8.75
N VAL A 130 -7.23 7.92 8.69
CA VAL A 130 -8.15 7.95 9.83
C VAL A 130 -9.10 6.76 9.71
N GLY A 131 -8.98 5.79 10.62
CA GLY A 131 -9.83 4.59 10.67
C GLY A 131 -11.24 4.87 11.17
N ILE A 132 -12.16 3.92 10.92
CA ILE A 132 -13.54 3.96 11.41
C ILE A 132 -13.54 4.07 12.94
N ASN A 133 -14.27 5.06 13.47
CA ASN A 133 -14.37 5.28 14.90
C ASN A 133 -15.60 6.16 15.26
N SER A 134 -15.85 6.38 16.56
CA SER A 134 -16.77 7.43 16.96
C SER A 134 -16.24 8.82 16.50
N PRO A 135 -17.11 9.78 16.20
CA PRO A 135 -16.69 11.12 15.74
C PRO A 135 -15.57 11.74 16.59
N ALA A 136 -15.71 11.73 17.92
CA ALA A 136 -14.72 12.29 18.82
C ALA A 136 -13.37 11.58 18.79
N LYS A 137 -13.33 10.26 18.59
CA LYS A 137 -12.07 9.50 18.48
C LYS A 137 -11.42 9.71 17.12
N ALA A 138 -12.20 9.80 16.03
CA ALA A 138 -11.71 10.10 14.70
C ALA A 138 -11.05 11.50 14.64
N VAL A 139 -11.70 12.51 15.22
CA VAL A 139 -11.14 13.87 15.35
C VAL A 139 -9.84 13.85 16.14
N ARG A 140 -9.77 13.15 17.27
CA ARG A 140 -8.50 13.02 18.02
C ARG A 140 -7.39 12.38 17.20
N ARG A 141 -7.73 11.38 16.37
CA ARG A 141 -6.73 10.76 15.48
C ARG A 141 -6.22 11.72 14.43
N LEU A 142 -7.10 12.51 13.83
CA LEU A 142 -6.72 13.56 12.87
C LEU A 142 -5.77 14.58 13.53
N GLN A 143 -6.10 15.06 14.74
CA GLN A 143 -5.27 16.01 15.49
C GLN A 143 -3.89 15.43 15.83
N GLN A 144 -3.80 14.13 16.13
CA GLN A 144 -2.51 13.44 16.32
C GLN A 144 -1.67 13.44 15.04
N TRP A 145 -2.30 13.19 13.88
CA TRP A 145 -1.61 13.26 12.60
C TRP A 145 -1.11 14.68 12.28
N GLN A 146 -1.94 15.68 12.51
CA GLN A 146 -1.58 17.09 12.30
C GLN A 146 -0.42 17.53 13.21
N ALA A 147 -0.38 17.04 14.44
CA ALA A 147 0.72 17.30 15.38
C ALA A 147 2.01 16.58 14.97
N GLN A 148 1.90 15.36 14.43
CA GLN A 148 3.05 14.57 13.98
C GLN A 148 3.62 15.06 12.64
N LEU A 149 2.75 15.54 11.74
CA LEU A 149 3.05 15.95 10.38
C LEU A 149 2.46 17.35 10.11
N PRO A 150 3.16 18.43 10.50
CA PRO A 150 2.65 19.81 10.32
C PRO A 150 2.38 20.18 8.86
N ASP A 151 3.12 19.57 7.92
CA ASP A 151 2.98 19.78 6.47
C ASP A 151 2.00 18.79 5.81
N LEU A 152 1.06 18.22 6.57
CA LEU A 152 0.06 17.28 6.06
C LEU A 152 -0.78 17.91 4.94
N GLN A 153 -0.87 17.24 3.78
CA GLN A 153 -1.58 17.72 2.59
C GLN A 153 -2.74 16.83 2.16
N SER A 154 -2.81 15.59 2.66
CA SER A 154 -3.83 14.62 2.25
C SER A 154 -4.25 13.73 3.42
N VAL A 155 -5.54 13.47 3.54
CA VAL A 155 -6.14 12.58 4.54
C VAL A 155 -7.05 11.57 3.85
N LYS A 156 -6.86 10.30 4.18
CA LYS A 156 -7.74 9.20 3.77
C LYS A 156 -8.61 8.79 4.95
N ILE A 157 -9.91 8.77 4.75
CA ILE A 157 -10.88 8.42 5.79
C ILE A 157 -11.51 7.07 5.46
N LYS A 158 -11.41 6.12 6.39
CA LYS A 158 -12.06 4.81 6.26
C LYS A 158 -13.54 4.94 6.63
N LEU A 159 -14.41 4.54 5.72
CA LEU A 159 -15.85 4.44 5.89
C LEU A 159 -16.32 2.97 5.64
N GLY A 160 -17.61 2.76 5.49
CA GLY A 160 -18.18 1.41 5.41
C GLY A 160 -18.38 0.77 6.79
N SER A 161 -18.72 1.59 7.78
CA SER A 161 -18.95 1.14 9.16
C SER A 161 -20.07 0.10 9.22
N PRO A 162 -19.87 -1.02 9.96
CA PRO A 162 -20.97 -1.95 10.26
C PRO A 162 -22.14 -1.31 10.99
N ALA A 163 -21.96 -0.13 11.59
CA ALA A 163 -23.03 0.65 12.22
C ALA A 163 -23.89 1.43 11.21
N GLY A 164 -23.57 1.32 9.92
CA GLY A 164 -24.34 1.88 8.80
C GLY A 164 -23.98 3.31 8.42
N LEU A 165 -24.63 3.82 7.35
CA LEU A 165 -24.33 5.09 6.71
C LEU A 165 -24.42 6.30 7.64
N GLN A 166 -25.36 6.28 8.59
CA GLN A 166 -25.50 7.39 9.55
C GLN A 166 -24.25 7.54 10.43
N ALA A 167 -23.62 6.43 10.82
CA ALA A 167 -22.37 6.46 11.59
C ALA A 167 -21.21 7.00 10.73
N ASP A 168 -21.13 6.58 9.47
CA ASP A 168 -20.16 7.10 8.51
C ASP A 168 -20.32 8.61 8.30
N GLN A 169 -21.54 9.07 8.07
CA GLN A 169 -21.87 10.49 7.88
C GLN A 169 -21.58 11.34 9.13
N ALA A 170 -21.90 10.84 10.32
CA ALA A 170 -21.61 11.53 11.58
C ALA A 170 -20.10 11.69 11.81
N MET A 171 -19.32 10.64 11.58
CA MET A 171 -17.86 10.68 11.69
C MET A 171 -17.26 11.64 10.66
N MET A 172 -17.69 11.53 9.41
CA MET A 172 -17.20 12.39 8.32
C MET A 172 -17.52 13.87 8.56
N THR A 173 -18.75 14.19 9.01
CA THR A 173 -19.16 15.55 9.33
C THR A 173 -18.25 16.16 10.41
N ALA A 174 -17.96 15.40 11.48
CA ALA A 174 -17.07 15.87 12.54
C ALA A 174 -15.62 16.08 12.04
N LEU A 175 -15.12 15.21 11.19
CA LEU A 175 -13.77 15.35 10.62
C LEU A 175 -13.66 16.59 9.71
N LEU A 176 -14.67 16.84 8.86
CA LEU A 176 -14.67 17.97 7.93
C LEU A 176 -14.64 19.33 8.63
N THR A 177 -15.12 19.44 9.88
CA THR A 177 -15.01 20.68 10.66
C THR A 177 -13.60 20.96 11.16
N GLU A 178 -12.76 19.91 11.24
CA GLU A 178 -11.40 19.96 11.80
C GLU A 178 -10.30 19.90 10.74
N ILE A 179 -10.63 19.47 9.51
CA ILE A 179 -9.67 19.40 8.41
C ILE A 179 -9.44 20.80 7.86
N PRO A 180 -8.21 21.33 7.90
CA PRO A 180 -7.89 22.65 7.34
C PRO A 180 -8.20 22.75 5.85
N ALA A 181 -8.55 23.95 5.42
CA ALA A 181 -8.74 24.24 4.00
C ALA A 181 -7.44 23.95 3.21
N GLY A 182 -7.60 23.33 2.02
CA GLY A 182 -6.48 22.94 1.14
C GLY A 182 -5.98 21.51 1.35
N ILE A 183 -6.32 20.84 2.45
CA ILE A 183 -6.01 19.40 2.62
C ILE A 183 -6.98 18.58 1.76
N LYS A 184 -6.43 17.71 0.91
CA LYS A 184 -7.21 16.78 0.08
C LYS A 184 -7.80 15.68 0.95
N VAL A 185 -9.06 15.33 0.72
CA VAL A 185 -9.77 14.26 1.43
C VAL A 185 -10.20 13.20 0.45
N SER A 186 -9.83 11.95 0.74
CA SER A 186 -10.28 10.77 0.02
C SER A 186 -10.95 9.78 0.96
N ILE A 187 -11.79 8.92 0.39
CA ILE A 187 -12.54 7.92 1.14
C ILE A 187 -12.17 6.52 0.68
N ASP A 188 -12.02 5.61 1.63
CA ASP A 188 -11.95 4.19 1.36
C ASP A 188 -13.02 3.46 2.17
N ALA A 189 -13.97 2.86 1.47
CA ALA A 189 -15.06 2.10 2.08
C ALA A 189 -14.71 0.62 2.30
N ASN A 190 -13.58 0.15 1.81
CA ASN A 190 -13.11 -1.24 1.90
C ASN A 190 -14.21 -2.28 1.58
N GLY A 191 -15.01 -2.02 0.54
CA GLY A 191 -16.12 -2.88 0.12
C GLY A 191 -17.31 -2.90 1.09
N GLY A 192 -17.47 -1.89 1.92
CA GLY A 192 -18.49 -1.84 2.98
C GLY A 192 -19.89 -1.44 2.51
N TRP A 193 -20.07 -1.04 1.24
CA TRP A 193 -21.36 -0.57 0.72
C TRP A 193 -21.91 -1.48 -0.39
N ASP A 194 -23.24 -1.53 -0.50
CA ASP A 194 -23.91 -2.00 -1.72
C ASP A 194 -23.96 -0.86 -2.77
N LEU A 195 -24.48 -1.17 -3.97
CA LEU A 195 -24.55 -0.19 -5.06
C LEU A 195 -25.40 1.04 -4.72
N ALA A 196 -26.54 0.85 -4.07
CA ALA A 196 -27.44 1.96 -3.73
C ALA A 196 -26.81 2.89 -2.68
N MET A 197 -26.20 2.30 -1.66
CA MET A 197 -25.43 3.01 -0.65
C MET A 197 -24.24 3.76 -1.26
N ALA A 198 -23.48 3.11 -2.16
CA ALA A 198 -22.32 3.70 -2.81
C ALA A 198 -22.70 4.93 -3.66
N ILE A 199 -23.80 4.86 -4.42
CA ILE A 199 -24.30 6.00 -5.21
C ILE A 199 -24.71 7.16 -4.29
N ALA A 200 -25.53 6.86 -3.25
CA ALA A 200 -25.98 7.90 -2.32
C ALA A 200 -24.82 8.57 -1.57
N MET A 201 -23.81 7.77 -1.17
CA MET A 201 -22.61 8.31 -0.50
C MET A 201 -21.72 9.07 -1.47
N ALA A 202 -21.58 8.67 -2.74
CA ALA A 202 -20.82 9.41 -3.74
C ALA A 202 -21.37 10.85 -3.91
N ASP A 203 -22.68 11.01 -4.06
CA ASP A 203 -23.32 12.32 -4.15
C ASP A 203 -23.09 13.15 -2.87
N TRP A 204 -23.30 12.51 -1.71
CA TRP A 204 -23.17 13.16 -0.41
C TRP A 204 -21.74 13.62 -0.13
N LEU A 205 -20.73 12.82 -0.50
CA LEU A 205 -19.31 13.10 -0.32
C LEU A 205 -18.79 14.13 -1.33
N ALA A 206 -19.24 14.08 -2.60
CA ALA A 206 -18.88 15.04 -3.62
C ALA A 206 -19.28 16.46 -3.22
N ALA A 207 -20.51 16.64 -2.70
CA ALA A 207 -21.00 17.91 -2.18
C ALA A 207 -20.16 18.47 -1.01
N ARG A 208 -19.25 17.68 -0.46
CA ARG A 208 -18.36 18.02 0.66
C ARG A 208 -16.87 18.09 0.29
N GLY A 209 -16.56 18.07 -1.02
CA GLY A 209 -15.20 18.29 -1.52
C GLY A 209 -14.28 17.07 -1.42
N VAL A 210 -14.82 15.85 -1.25
CA VAL A 210 -14.04 14.61 -1.36
C VAL A 210 -13.50 14.47 -2.78
N THR A 211 -12.28 13.97 -2.93
CA THR A 211 -11.58 13.89 -4.22
C THR A 211 -11.85 12.63 -5.00
N TYR A 212 -11.94 11.48 -4.34
CA TYR A 212 -12.25 10.16 -4.95
C TYR A 212 -12.76 9.17 -3.89
N LEU A 213 -13.35 8.07 -4.38
CA LEU A 213 -13.77 6.93 -3.59
C LEU A 213 -12.93 5.70 -3.93
N GLU A 214 -12.39 5.05 -2.91
CA GLU A 214 -11.70 3.78 -3.04
C GLU A 214 -12.59 2.64 -2.57
N GLN A 215 -12.64 1.57 -3.37
CA GLN A 215 -13.34 0.30 -3.16
C GLN A 215 -14.70 0.45 -2.45
N PRO A 216 -15.66 1.15 -3.06
CA PRO A 216 -16.99 1.31 -2.46
C PRO A 216 -17.75 -0.01 -2.34
N LEU A 217 -17.64 -0.90 -3.35
CA LEU A 217 -18.31 -2.19 -3.41
C LEU A 217 -17.38 -3.34 -3.03
N PRO A 218 -17.88 -4.41 -2.41
CA PRO A 218 -17.09 -5.63 -2.27
C PRO A 218 -16.74 -6.21 -3.65
N ALA A 219 -15.56 -6.85 -3.79
CA ALA A 219 -15.09 -7.41 -5.07
C ALA A 219 -16.06 -8.42 -5.71
N ALA A 220 -16.89 -9.08 -4.91
CA ALA A 220 -17.97 -9.95 -5.41
C ALA A 220 -19.02 -9.21 -6.26
N LEU A 221 -19.08 -7.88 -6.16
CA LEU A 221 -19.98 -7.01 -6.92
C LEU A 221 -19.27 -6.22 -8.03
N ASP A 222 -18.08 -6.64 -8.47
CA ASP A 222 -17.30 -5.98 -9.54
C ASP A 222 -18.11 -5.74 -10.83
N THR A 223 -19.07 -6.62 -11.14
CA THR A 223 -19.98 -6.46 -12.29
C THR A 223 -20.83 -5.19 -12.24
N GLN A 224 -20.95 -4.55 -11.07
CA GLN A 224 -21.69 -3.31 -10.87
C GLN A 224 -20.81 -2.06 -10.90
N LEU A 225 -19.46 -2.19 -11.01
CA LEU A 225 -18.52 -1.07 -10.99
C LEU A 225 -18.78 -0.09 -12.14
N GLY A 226 -19.01 -0.58 -13.35
CA GLY A 226 -19.34 0.28 -14.50
C GLY A 226 -20.63 1.09 -14.29
N GLN A 227 -21.65 0.51 -13.66
CA GLN A 227 -22.88 1.22 -13.31
C GLN A 227 -22.62 2.29 -12.23
N LEU A 228 -21.81 1.98 -11.23
CA LEU A 228 -21.42 2.92 -10.19
C LEU A 228 -20.63 4.09 -10.77
N SER A 229 -19.59 3.80 -11.55
CA SER A 229 -18.73 4.82 -12.17
C SER A 229 -19.49 5.77 -13.08
N ALA A 230 -20.46 5.26 -13.84
CA ALA A 230 -21.31 6.09 -14.70
C ALA A 230 -22.25 7.04 -13.94
N ARG A 231 -22.52 6.78 -12.66
CA ARG A 231 -23.42 7.58 -11.80
C ARG A 231 -22.69 8.39 -10.76
N SER A 232 -21.49 8.03 -10.40
CA SER A 232 -20.73 8.71 -9.35
C SER A 232 -20.18 10.04 -9.87
N PRO A 233 -20.39 11.16 -9.14
CA PRO A 233 -19.71 12.42 -9.43
C PRO A 233 -18.23 12.41 -9.00
N LEU A 234 -17.80 11.36 -8.28
CA LEU A 234 -16.43 11.18 -7.83
C LEU A 234 -15.74 10.06 -8.62
N PRO A 235 -14.44 10.19 -8.92
CA PRO A 235 -13.65 9.09 -9.44
C PRO A 235 -13.71 7.86 -8.53
N ILE A 236 -13.84 6.67 -9.13
CA ILE A 236 -13.86 5.38 -8.43
C ILE A 236 -12.52 4.70 -8.63
N PHE A 237 -11.84 4.40 -7.53
CA PHE A 237 -10.63 3.58 -7.47
C PHE A 237 -10.95 2.23 -6.87
N VAL A 238 -10.25 1.19 -7.30
CA VAL A 238 -10.40 -0.17 -6.74
C VAL A 238 -9.09 -0.69 -6.17
N ASP A 239 -9.21 -1.35 -5.01
CA ASP A 239 -8.13 -1.99 -4.26
C ASP A 239 -8.29 -3.52 -4.28
N GLU A 240 -9.33 -3.99 -3.61
CA GLU A 240 -9.61 -5.41 -3.43
C GLU A 240 -9.97 -6.14 -4.72
N SER A 241 -10.35 -5.40 -5.75
CA SER A 241 -10.72 -5.91 -7.08
C SER A 241 -9.54 -6.03 -8.05
N CYS A 242 -8.34 -5.55 -7.68
CA CYS A 242 -7.18 -5.47 -8.58
C CYS A 242 -5.91 -5.99 -7.93
N PHE A 243 -5.37 -7.11 -8.42
CA PHE A 243 -4.15 -7.75 -7.94
C PHE A 243 -3.03 -7.73 -8.97
N THR A 244 -3.35 -7.87 -10.25
CA THR A 244 -2.38 -8.06 -11.32
C THR A 244 -2.70 -7.20 -12.54
N ALA A 245 -1.77 -7.14 -13.50
CA ALA A 245 -1.98 -6.46 -14.78
C ALA A 245 -3.18 -7.04 -15.57
N VAL A 246 -3.53 -8.31 -15.36
CA VAL A 246 -4.71 -8.92 -15.99
C VAL A 246 -6.00 -8.30 -15.45
N ASP A 247 -6.05 -8.03 -14.12
CA ASP A 247 -7.18 -7.34 -13.52
C ASP A 247 -7.31 -5.90 -14.02
N VAL A 248 -6.19 -5.22 -14.25
CA VAL A 248 -6.18 -3.86 -14.82
C VAL A 248 -6.91 -3.84 -16.17
N VAL A 249 -6.61 -4.81 -17.05
CA VAL A 249 -7.29 -4.93 -18.36
C VAL A 249 -8.79 -5.19 -18.18
N ARG A 250 -9.15 -6.07 -17.24
CA ARG A 250 -10.55 -6.39 -16.91
C ARG A 250 -11.34 -5.18 -16.42
N LEU A 251 -10.70 -4.30 -15.66
CA LEU A 251 -11.31 -3.13 -15.01
C LEU A 251 -11.33 -1.88 -15.90
N ALA A 252 -10.59 -1.89 -17.02
CA ALA A 252 -10.54 -0.78 -17.95
C ALA A 252 -11.94 -0.40 -18.44
N GLY A 253 -12.25 0.91 -18.40
CA GLY A 253 -13.57 1.45 -18.74
C GLY A 253 -14.68 1.20 -17.71
N GLN A 254 -14.39 0.51 -16.60
CA GLN A 254 -15.35 0.28 -15.53
C GLN A 254 -15.06 1.12 -14.28
N VAL A 255 -13.82 1.58 -14.12
CA VAL A 255 -13.35 2.41 -13.00
C VAL A 255 -12.45 3.51 -13.51
N HIS A 256 -12.11 4.47 -12.65
CA HIS A 256 -11.23 5.59 -12.99
C HIS A 256 -9.76 5.30 -12.64
N GLY A 257 -9.51 4.45 -11.64
CA GLY A 257 -8.16 4.12 -11.22
C GLY A 257 -8.06 2.84 -10.40
N ILE A 258 -6.83 2.45 -10.13
CA ILE A 258 -6.48 1.24 -9.37
C ILE A 258 -5.54 1.58 -8.22
N ASN A 259 -5.65 0.84 -7.11
CA ASN A 259 -4.70 0.89 -6.01
C ASN A 259 -3.74 -0.30 -6.09
N ILE A 260 -2.47 -0.03 -6.31
CA ILE A 260 -1.39 -1.02 -6.34
C ILE A 260 -0.78 -1.11 -4.95
N LYS A 261 -0.80 -2.32 -4.35
CA LYS A 261 -0.09 -2.66 -3.11
C LYS A 261 0.89 -3.78 -3.39
N LEU A 262 2.12 -3.67 -2.91
CA LEU A 262 3.18 -4.66 -3.19
C LEU A 262 2.77 -6.08 -2.82
N MET A 263 2.12 -6.25 -1.68
CA MET A 263 1.70 -7.56 -1.17
C MET A 263 0.69 -8.24 -2.11
N LYS A 264 -0.26 -7.47 -2.68
CA LYS A 264 -1.21 -7.98 -3.67
C LYS A 264 -0.55 -8.26 -5.02
N ALA A 265 0.24 -7.31 -5.51
CA ALA A 265 0.89 -7.40 -6.80
C ALA A 265 1.94 -8.52 -6.85
N GLY A 266 2.60 -8.78 -5.72
CA GLY A 266 3.71 -9.73 -5.68
C GLY A 266 5.06 -9.09 -6.02
N GLY A 267 5.22 -7.79 -5.69
CA GLY A 267 6.47 -7.05 -5.76
C GLY A 267 6.51 -5.95 -6.82
N LEU A 268 7.69 -5.32 -6.93
CA LEU A 268 7.95 -4.18 -7.82
C LEU A 268 7.86 -4.54 -9.31
N SER A 269 8.24 -5.77 -9.67
CA SER A 269 8.17 -6.25 -11.07
C SER A 269 6.73 -6.25 -11.60
N GLU A 270 5.78 -6.75 -10.82
CA GLU A 270 4.37 -6.75 -11.22
C GLU A 270 3.76 -5.36 -11.06
N ALA A 271 4.14 -4.60 -10.02
CA ALA A 271 3.72 -3.22 -9.85
C ALA A 271 4.04 -2.37 -11.09
N LEU A 272 5.27 -2.46 -11.62
CA LEU A 272 5.66 -1.79 -12.88
C LEU A 272 4.81 -2.24 -14.07
N ARG A 273 4.53 -3.54 -14.19
CA ARG A 273 3.65 -4.06 -15.24
C ARG A 273 2.24 -3.50 -15.12
N MET A 274 1.68 -3.48 -13.90
CA MET A 274 0.37 -2.89 -13.63
C MET A 274 0.33 -1.40 -13.97
N ILE A 275 1.37 -0.63 -13.61
CA ILE A 275 1.50 0.80 -13.92
C ILE A 275 1.43 1.04 -15.43
N HIS A 276 2.26 0.34 -16.20
CA HIS A 276 2.27 0.51 -17.66
C HIS A 276 0.95 0.10 -18.30
N THR A 277 0.35 -0.99 -17.80
CA THR A 277 -0.95 -1.46 -18.30
C THR A 277 -2.06 -0.46 -17.94
N ALA A 278 -2.09 0.08 -16.72
CA ALA A 278 -3.07 1.07 -16.29
C ALA A 278 -2.99 2.34 -17.14
N ARG A 279 -1.79 2.86 -17.37
CA ARG A 279 -1.58 4.03 -18.24
C ARG A 279 -2.04 3.77 -19.67
N ALA A 280 -1.73 2.59 -20.24
CA ALA A 280 -2.20 2.21 -21.57
C ALA A 280 -3.74 2.07 -21.64
N CYS A 281 -4.40 1.72 -20.53
CA CYS A 281 -5.85 1.63 -20.39
C CYS A 281 -6.53 2.95 -19.99
N GLY A 282 -5.77 4.04 -19.81
CA GLY A 282 -6.31 5.34 -19.39
C GLY A 282 -6.77 5.39 -17.93
N LEU A 283 -6.21 4.52 -17.06
CA LEU A 283 -6.52 4.49 -15.64
C LEU A 283 -5.49 5.27 -14.82
N ASP A 284 -5.98 5.94 -13.79
CA ASP A 284 -5.14 6.57 -12.77
C ASP A 284 -4.57 5.53 -11.81
N ILE A 285 -3.44 5.87 -11.20
CA ILE A 285 -2.67 4.97 -10.35
C ILE A 285 -2.61 5.53 -8.93
N MET A 286 -2.97 4.67 -7.99
CA MET A 286 -2.76 4.91 -6.59
C MET A 286 -1.81 3.84 -6.02
N PHE A 287 -0.94 4.23 -5.08
CA PHE A 287 -0.20 3.29 -4.25
C PHE A 287 -0.76 3.28 -2.84
N GLY A 288 -0.94 2.09 -2.30
CA GLY A 288 -1.37 1.88 -0.93
C GLY A 288 -0.52 0.82 -0.20
N CYS A 289 -0.80 0.66 1.08
CA CYS A 289 -0.10 -0.28 1.95
C CYS A 289 -1.09 -1.13 2.77
N TYR A 290 -0.55 -2.15 3.42
CA TYR A 290 -1.21 -2.90 4.49
C TYR A 290 -0.65 -2.47 5.86
N SER A 291 -0.28 -3.42 6.72
CA SER A 291 0.47 -3.15 7.95
C SER A 291 1.98 -3.27 7.69
N ASP A 292 2.41 -2.65 6.61
CA ASP A 292 3.77 -2.73 6.10
C ASP A 292 4.73 -1.85 6.91
N SER A 293 5.98 -2.32 7.04
CA SER A 293 7.09 -1.57 7.63
C SER A 293 7.64 -0.51 6.66
N ALA A 294 8.70 0.15 7.07
CA ALA A 294 9.44 1.09 6.23
C ALA A 294 10.00 0.42 4.95
N ILE A 295 10.25 -0.90 4.94
CA ILE A 295 10.77 -1.60 3.75
C ILE A 295 9.83 -1.42 2.56
N SER A 296 8.58 -1.87 2.70
CA SER A 296 7.61 -1.88 1.60
C SER A 296 7.15 -0.48 1.21
N ASN A 297 6.94 0.40 2.22
CA ASN A 297 6.58 1.79 1.93
C ASN A 297 7.71 2.53 1.21
N THR A 298 8.98 2.29 1.58
CA THR A 298 10.13 2.85 0.86
C THR A 298 10.23 2.30 -0.55
N ALA A 299 9.98 1.00 -0.75
CA ALA A 299 10.01 0.40 -2.08
C ALA A 299 9.00 1.06 -3.03
N LEU A 300 7.75 1.33 -2.57
CA LEU A 300 6.77 2.08 -3.35
C LEU A 300 7.11 3.55 -3.49
N ALA A 301 7.76 4.18 -2.49
CA ALA A 301 8.19 5.57 -2.60
C ALA A 301 9.17 5.78 -3.77
N HIS A 302 10.00 4.78 -4.12
CA HIS A 302 10.84 4.84 -5.31
C HIS A 302 10.05 4.85 -6.63
N LEU A 303 8.84 4.28 -6.67
CA LEU A 303 7.95 4.31 -7.83
C LEU A 303 6.92 5.47 -7.77
N ALA A 304 6.87 6.22 -6.66
CA ALA A 304 5.89 7.26 -6.43
C ALA A 304 5.81 8.35 -7.52
N PRO A 305 6.88 8.69 -8.28
CA PRO A 305 6.77 9.58 -9.44
C PRO A 305 5.79 9.12 -10.54
N LEU A 306 5.40 7.84 -10.53
CA LEU A 306 4.48 7.24 -11.51
C LEU A 306 3.02 7.20 -11.04
N ALA A 307 2.75 7.55 -9.78
CA ALA A 307 1.42 7.52 -9.19
C ALA A 307 0.74 8.89 -9.18
N ASP A 308 -0.59 8.89 -9.25
CA ASP A 308 -1.44 10.09 -9.12
C ASP A 308 -1.85 10.33 -7.66
N HIS A 309 -1.96 9.23 -6.88
CA HIS A 309 -2.32 9.28 -5.46
C HIS A 309 -1.44 8.33 -4.64
N LEU A 310 -1.11 8.74 -3.42
CA LEU A 310 -0.28 7.98 -2.50
C LEU A 310 -0.97 7.83 -1.13
N ASP A 311 -0.89 6.62 -0.56
CA ASP A 311 -1.37 6.24 0.77
C ASP A 311 -0.34 5.29 1.40
N LEU A 312 0.86 5.82 1.70
CA LEU A 312 2.04 5.10 2.14
C LEU A 312 2.37 5.47 3.59
N ASP A 313 1.39 5.35 4.50
CA ASP A 313 1.47 5.85 5.86
C ASP A 313 1.60 4.78 6.95
N SER A 314 1.53 3.48 6.63
CA SER A 314 1.46 2.42 7.64
C SER A 314 2.63 2.44 8.61
N HIS A 315 3.86 2.62 8.10
CA HIS A 315 5.09 2.67 8.92
C HIS A 315 5.13 3.91 9.83
N LEU A 316 4.49 5.03 9.46
CA LEU A 316 4.40 6.23 10.29
C LEU A 316 3.55 6.03 11.55
N ASN A 317 2.71 5.00 11.57
CA ASN A 317 1.89 4.61 12.72
C ASN A 317 2.54 3.48 13.56
N LEU A 318 3.72 2.97 13.19
CA LEU A 318 4.45 1.97 13.96
C LEU A 318 5.30 2.62 15.05
N ILE A 319 5.55 1.89 16.15
CA ILE A 319 6.35 2.36 17.29
C ILE A 319 7.68 1.62 17.43
N ASP A 320 7.83 0.52 16.72
CA ASP A 320 8.95 -0.42 16.85
C ASP A 320 9.38 -1.00 15.49
N ASP A 321 9.28 -0.19 14.43
CA ASP A 321 9.80 -0.56 13.12
C ASP A 321 11.34 -0.60 13.16
N PRO A 322 11.98 -1.76 12.87
CA PRO A 322 13.43 -1.88 12.91
C PRO A 322 14.14 -1.24 11.70
N PHE A 323 13.38 -0.77 10.71
CA PHE A 323 13.93 -0.18 9.49
C PHE A 323 13.60 1.30 9.39
N HIS A 324 14.56 2.04 8.84
CA HIS A 324 14.36 3.41 8.37
C HIS A 324 14.68 3.49 6.87
N GLY A 325 13.84 4.20 6.12
CA GLY A 325 13.98 4.35 4.68
C GLY A 325 13.53 5.73 4.21
N ALA A 326 12.50 5.78 3.36
CA ALA A 326 11.92 7.04 2.91
C ALA A 326 11.42 7.90 4.08
N THR A 327 11.56 9.21 3.96
CA THR A 327 11.24 10.17 5.02
C THR A 327 10.19 11.18 4.56
N MET A 328 9.38 11.66 5.50
CA MET A 328 8.39 12.71 5.22
C MET A 328 9.07 14.06 5.04
N GLN A 329 8.82 14.69 3.89
CA GLN A 329 9.31 16.03 3.56
C GLN A 329 8.17 16.80 2.87
N ALA A 330 7.72 17.90 3.43
CA ALA A 330 6.63 18.72 2.89
C ALA A 330 5.39 17.90 2.49
N GLY A 331 4.97 16.94 3.32
CA GLY A 331 3.82 16.05 3.07
C GLY A 331 4.06 14.90 2.09
N CYS A 332 5.24 14.80 1.49
CA CYS A 332 5.64 13.74 0.56
C CYS A 332 6.56 12.72 1.23
N LEU A 333 6.43 11.44 0.88
CA LEU A 333 7.31 10.38 1.34
C LEU A 333 8.48 10.22 0.34
N ILE A 334 9.64 10.77 0.70
CA ILE A 334 10.81 10.89 -0.18
C ILE A 334 11.83 9.79 0.12
N PRO A 335 12.20 8.94 -0.87
CA PRO A 335 13.26 7.94 -0.71
C PRO A 335 14.63 8.58 -0.56
N GLN A 336 15.55 7.91 0.14
CA GLN A 336 16.91 8.36 0.36
C GLN A 336 17.72 8.35 -0.95
N ASP A 337 18.75 9.22 -1.01
CA ASP A 337 19.76 9.22 -2.07
C ASP A 337 20.87 8.20 -1.78
N ALA A 338 20.49 6.95 -1.57
CA ALA A 338 21.41 5.86 -1.28
C ALA A 338 21.10 4.66 -2.19
N PRO A 339 22.09 3.83 -2.53
CA PRO A 339 21.90 2.68 -3.41
C PRO A 339 20.81 1.72 -2.95
N GLY A 340 20.11 1.13 -3.90
CA GLY A 340 18.99 0.22 -3.63
C GLY A 340 17.77 0.96 -3.10
N LEU A 341 17.20 0.44 -2.01
CA LEU A 341 16.10 1.07 -1.28
C LEU A 341 16.58 2.20 -0.35
N GLY A 342 17.87 2.31 -0.08
CA GLY A 342 18.39 3.28 0.87
C GLY A 342 17.97 3.02 2.32
N LEU A 343 17.73 1.75 2.67
CA LEU A 343 17.32 1.35 4.02
C LEU A 343 18.49 1.31 4.98
N THR A 344 18.23 1.67 6.23
CA THR A 344 19.07 1.36 7.38
C THR A 344 18.30 0.44 8.33
N HIS A 345 18.98 -0.59 8.83
CA HIS A 345 18.44 -1.53 9.83
C HIS A 345 19.06 -1.22 11.20
N HIS A 346 18.21 -1.13 12.20
CA HIS A 346 18.62 -0.96 13.60
C HIS A 346 18.22 -2.20 14.39
N GLU A 347 19.19 -2.82 15.05
CA GLU A 347 18.84 -3.87 16.00
C GLU A 347 18.00 -3.24 17.11
N LEU A 348 16.75 -3.68 17.23
CA LEU A 348 15.94 -3.31 18.39
C LEU A 348 16.61 -3.88 19.63
N PRO A 349 16.73 -3.12 20.72
CA PRO A 349 17.23 -3.68 21.98
C PRO A 349 16.32 -4.86 22.36
N HIS A 350 16.93 -6.02 22.55
CA HIS A 350 16.22 -7.21 23.02
C HIS A 350 15.49 -6.85 24.34
N CYS A 351 14.14 -6.85 24.29
CA CYS A 351 13.31 -6.73 25.49
C CYS A 351 13.28 -8.04 26.27
#